data_c4d8afecb3c67a6634b743da7d43a501
#
_entry.id   c4d8afecb3c67a6634b743da7d43a501
#
_cell.length_a   1.000
_cell.length_b   1.000
_cell.length_c   1.000
_cell.angle_alpha   90.00
_cell.angle_beta   90.00
_cell.angle_gamma   90.00
#
_symmetry.space_group_name_H-M   'P 1'
#
loop_
_entity.id
_entity.type
_entity.pdbx_description
1 polymer ?
#
loop_
_entity_poly.entity_id
_entity_poly.type
_entity_poly.pdbx_seq_one_letter_code
_entity_poly.pdbx_strand_id
1 'polypeptide(L)'
;DNNQLIPDRVMFDLRAEVMKVFEFFEAWAEERNITLKFDGMPCLVEGDPQMFRRAINNLLSNALRYTPEGQAITVSIREQESFFDLVIENPGKPIPEEHLSRLFDRFYRVDPSRQRKGEGSGIGLAIVKSIVEAHHGRVQVESDVRSTRFILSVPRLEKMIPETR
;
A
#
# COMPACT_ATOMS: atom_id res chain seq x y z
N ASP A 1 -8.32 -16.39 4.58
CA ASP A 1 -8.22 -17.25 3.49
C ASP A 1 -7.80 -16.55 2.23
N ASN A 2 -6.81 -17.03 1.59
CA ASN A 2 -6.25 -16.36 0.47
C ASN A 2 -6.78 -16.82 -0.86
N ASN A 3 -7.77 -17.63 -0.85
CA ASN A 3 -8.32 -18.11 -2.09
C ASN A 3 -9.50 -17.31 -2.54
N GLN A 4 -9.48 -16.01 -2.28
CA GLN A 4 -10.52 -15.19 -2.69
C GLN A 4 -10.56 -15.10 -4.17
N LEU A 5 -11.69 -15.27 -4.76
CA LEU A 5 -11.83 -15.11 -6.20
C LEU A 5 -11.98 -13.65 -6.53
N ILE A 6 -11.47 -13.26 -7.64
CA ILE A 6 -11.65 -11.91 -8.14
C ILE A 6 -12.63 -12.00 -9.28
N PRO A 7 -13.86 -11.64 -9.05
CA PRO A 7 -14.91 -11.85 -10.05
C PRO A 7 -14.73 -11.04 -11.31
N ASP A 8 -14.31 -9.82 -11.19
CA ASP A 8 -14.23 -8.98 -12.36
C ASP A 8 -12.82 -8.50 -12.59
N ARG A 9 -12.00 -9.37 -13.14
CA ARG A 9 -10.63 -8.98 -13.43
C ARG A 9 -10.59 -8.15 -14.67
N VAL A 10 -10.02 -6.99 -14.58
CA VAL A 10 -9.87 -6.08 -15.72
C VAL A 10 -8.43 -5.58 -15.73
N MET A 11 -8.02 -5.03 -16.84
CA MET A 11 -6.75 -4.36 -16.93
C MET A 11 -6.97 -2.93 -16.48
N PHE A 12 -6.13 -2.44 -15.60
CA PHE A 12 -6.26 -1.07 -15.14
C PHE A 12 -4.88 -0.47 -14.82
N ASP A 13 -4.83 0.86 -14.77
CA ASP A 13 -3.60 1.58 -14.48
C ASP A 13 -3.48 1.74 -12.98
N LEU A 14 -2.47 1.12 -12.40
CA LEU A 14 -2.25 1.17 -10.96
C LEU A 14 -2.01 2.59 -10.49
N ARG A 15 -1.31 3.39 -11.30
CA ARG A 15 -1.06 4.79 -10.95
C ARG A 15 -2.36 5.56 -10.82
N ALA A 16 -3.32 5.29 -11.69
CA ALA A 16 -4.60 6.00 -11.62
C ALA A 16 -5.32 5.71 -10.32
N GLU A 17 -5.20 4.48 -9.80
CA GLU A 17 -5.83 4.17 -8.53
C GLU A 17 -5.14 4.90 -7.38
N VAL A 18 -3.82 5.04 -7.45
CA VAL A 18 -3.09 5.80 -6.43
C VAL A 18 -3.57 7.26 -6.44
N MET A 19 -3.74 7.83 -7.63
CA MET A 19 -4.17 9.23 -7.72
C MET A 19 -5.56 9.43 -7.14
N LYS A 20 -6.44 8.47 -7.31
CA LYS A 20 -7.78 8.57 -6.73
C LYS A 20 -7.71 8.56 -5.21
N VAL A 21 -6.83 7.75 -4.65
CA VAL A 21 -6.68 7.70 -3.20
C VAL A 21 -6.05 8.99 -2.69
N PHE A 22 -5.09 9.55 -3.42
CA PHE A 22 -4.49 10.83 -3.04
C PHE A 22 -5.58 11.90 -2.98
N GLU A 23 -6.45 11.92 -3.97
CA GLU A 23 -7.51 12.90 -4.00
C GLU A 23 -8.42 12.76 -2.79
N PHE A 24 -8.72 11.54 -2.41
CA PHE A 24 -9.57 11.28 -1.27
C PHE A 24 -8.96 11.79 0.03
N PHE A 25 -7.64 11.68 0.18
CA PHE A 25 -6.98 12.08 1.42
C PHE A 25 -6.40 13.48 1.41
N GLU A 26 -6.62 14.22 0.33
CA GLU A 26 -6.00 15.54 0.18
C GLU A 26 -6.30 16.47 1.33
N ALA A 27 -7.56 16.55 1.75
CA ALA A 27 -7.94 17.45 2.82
C ALA A 27 -7.33 17.05 4.17
N TRP A 28 -7.28 15.75 4.43
CA TRP A 28 -6.70 15.27 5.68
C TRP A 28 -5.20 15.57 5.71
N ALA A 29 -4.52 15.33 4.59
CA ALA A 29 -3.09 15.61 4.52
C ALA A 29 -2.82 17.09 4.72
N GLU A 30 -3.62 17.92 4.08
CA GLU A 30 -3.45 19.36 4.20
C GLU A 30 -3.66 19.82 5.64
N GLU A 31 -4.65 19.28 6.30
CA GLU A 31 -4.92 19.65 7.67
C GLU A 31 -3.76 19.31 8.58
N ARG A 32 -3.06 18.23 8.32
CA ARG A 32 -1.90 17.84 9.09
C ARG A 32 -0.59 18.37 8.54
N ASN A 33 -0.68 19.19 7.49
CA ASN A 33 0.51 19.75 6.85
C ASN A 33 1.44 18.65 6.36
N ILE A 34 0.85 17.59 5.80
CA ILE A 34 1.62 16.50 5.25
C ILE A 34 1.54 16.58 3.74
N THR A 35 2.68 16.42 3.08
CA THR A 35 2.75 16.45 1.63
C THR A 35 2.65 15.04 1.08
N LEU A 36 1.77 14.84 0.11
CA LEU A 36 1.69 13.55 -0.57
C LEU A 36 2.43 13.67 -1.90
N LYS A 37 3.41 12.81 -2.11
CA LYS A 37 4.22 12.83 -3.33
C LYS A 37 4.10 11.53 -4.08
N PHE A 38 4.07 11.59 -5.38
CA PHE A 38 4.03 10.39 -6.19
C PHE A 38 5.17 10.41 -7.22
N ASP A 39 5.80 9.26 -7.40
CA ASP A 39 6.86 9.11 -8.38
C ASP A 39 6.67 7.77 -9.09
N GLY A 40 6.42 7.81 -10.36
CA GLY A 40 6.23 6.58 -11.13
C GLY A 40 5.48 6.83 -12.40
N MET A 41 5.45 5.83 -13.24
CA MET A 41 4.78 5.94 -14.53
C MET A 41 3.50 5.14 -14.52
N PRO A 42 2.60 5.41 -15.42
CA PRO A 42 1.42 4.57 -15.54
C PRO A 42 1.82 3.12 -15.76
N CYS A 43 1.13 2.20 -15.13
CA CYS A 43 1.43 0.80 -15.32
C CYS A 43 0.16 -0.02 -15.29
N LEU A 44 0.04 -0.93 -16.25
CA LEU A 44 -1.14 -1.74 -16.37
C LEU A 44 -0.97 -3.05 -15.62
N VAL A 45 -1.94 -3.38 -14.82
CA VAL A 45 -1.97 -4.65 -14.11
C VAL A 45 -3.34 -5.25 -14.29
N GLU A 46 -3.48 -6.52 -14.02
CA GLU A 46 -4.77 -7.17 -14.15
C GLU A 46 -5.33 -7.50 -12.78
N GLY A 47 -6.57 -7.18 -12.54
CA GLY A 47 -7.19 -7.49 -11.27
C GLY A 47 -8.42 -6.67 -11.06
N ASP A 48 -8.72 -6.40 -9.81
CA ASP A 48 -9.89 -5.62 -9.43
C ASP A 48 -9.43 -4.26 -8.92
N PRO A 49 -9.65 -3.21 -9.68
CA PRO A 49 -9.17 -1.87 -9.27
C PRO A 49 -9.77 -1.40 -7.94
N GLN A 50 -10.99 -1.78 -7.63
CA GLN A 50 -11.58 -1.37 -6.37
C GLN A 50 -10.90 -2.03 -5.19
N MET A 51 -10.51 -3.28 -5.32
CA MET A 51 -9.78 -3.97 -4.27
C MET A 51 -8.43 -3.32 -4.06
N PHE A 52 -7.73 -2.98 -5.14
CA PHE A 52 -6.45 -2.31 -5.00
C PHE A 52 -6.61 -0.92 -4.39
N ARG A 53 -7.65 -0.21 -4.76
CA ARG A 53 -7.91 1.10 -4.17
C ARG A 53 -8.10 0.97 -2.67
N ARG A 54 -8.78 -0.08 -2.24
CA ARG A 54 -8.99 -0.32 -0.82
C ARG A 54 -7.67 -0.61 -0.11
N ALA A 55 -6.80 -1.39 -0.74
CA ALA A 55 -5.49 -1.69 -0.16
C ALA A 55 -4.66 -0.42 -0.03
N ILE A 56 -4.62 0.40 -1.07
CA ILE A 56 -3.86 1.64 -1.06
C ILE A 56 -4.45 2.61 -0.02
N ASN A 57 -5.76 2.65 0.06
CA ASN A 57 -6.45 3.48 1.02
C ASN A 57 -6.02 3.10 2.45
N ASN A 58 -5.99 1.82 2.76
CA ASN A 58 -5.60 1.37 4.07
C ASN A 58 -4.16 1.71 4.39
N LEU A 59 -3.27 1.57 3.41
CA LEU A 59 -1.87 1.89 3.64
C LEU A 59 -1.64 3.40 3.76
N LEU A 60 -2.32 4.18 2.96
CA LEU A 60 -2.13 5.63 3.02
C LEU A 60 -2.73 6.20 4.30
N SER A 61 -3.88 5.69 4.72
CA SER A 61 -4.47 6.11 5.97
C SER A 61 -3.54 5.78 7.14
N ASN A 62 -2.91 4.60 7.10
CA ASN A 62 -1.95 4.21 8.11
C ASN A 62 -0.74 5.16 8.10
N ALA A 63 -0.23 5.48 6.92
CA ALA A 63 0.92 6.38 6.80
C ALA A 63 0.58 7.77 7.32
N LEU A 64 -0.60 8.28 7.02
CA LEU A 64 -1.00 9.58 7.50
C LEU A 64 -1.11 9.62 9.01
N ARG A 65 -1.54 8.51 9.60
CA ARG A 65 -1.69 8.45 11.05
C ARG A 65 -0.35 8.54 11.77
N TYR A 66 0.69 7.98 11.18
CA TYR A 66 1.97 7.89 11.85
C TYR A 66 3.04 8.84 11.32
N THR A 67 2.75 9.63 10.30
CA THR A 67 3.71 10.59 9.78
C THR A 67 3.65 11.87 10.63
N PRO A 68 4.80 12.37 11.07
CA PRO A 68 4.79 13.63 11.85
C PRO A 68 4.34 14.78 10.98
N GLU A 69 3.73 15.76 11.63
CA GLU A 69 3.25 16.94 10.95
C GLU A 69 4.38 17.64 10.24
N GLY A 70 4.15 18.16 9.07
CA GLY A 70 5.16 18.88 8.32
C GLY A 70 6.04 18.00 7.44
N GLN A 71 5.84 16.70 7.46
CA GLN A 71 6.67 15.79 6.68
C GLN A 71 5.94 15.31 5.44
N ALA A 72 6.55 14.43 4.67
CA ALA A 72 5.98 13.97 3.41
C ALA A 72 5.84 12.47 3.38
N ILE A 73 4.81 11.99 2.69
CA ILE A 73 4.63 10.59 2.38
C ILE A 73 4.89 10.45 0.90
N THR A 74 5.71 9.49 0.51
CA THR A 74 6.04 9.27 -0.88
C THR A 74 5.49 7.93 -1.32
N VAL A 75 4.76 7.92 -2.41
CA VAL A 75 4.29 6.69 -3.03
C VAL A 75 4.98 6.58 -4.38
N SER A 76 5.57 5.44 -4.66
CA SER A 76 6.27 5.26 -5.92
C SER A 76 5.93 3.92 -6.52
N ILE A 77 6.06 3.81 -7.83
CA ILE A 77 5.90 2.55 -8.53
C ILE A 77 7.22 2.28 -9.24
N ARG A 78 7.82 1.15 -8.93
CA ARG A 78 9.09 0.76 -9.53
C ARG A 78 8.92 -0.47 -10.35
N GLU A 79 9.46 -0.44 -11.53
CA GLU A 79 9.33 -1.55 -12.44
C GLU A 79 10.41 -2.58 -12.18
N GLN A 80 10.05 -3.81 -11.92
CA GLN A 80 10.98 -4.89 -11.79
C GLN A 80 10.77 -5.85 -12.94
N GLU A 81 11.55 -6.89 -13.01
CA GLU A 81 11.47 -7.79 -14.14
C GLU A 81 10.12 -8.48 -14.23
N SER A 82 9.60 -8.99 -13.17
CA SER A 82 8.34 -9.71 -13.19
C SER A 82 7.22 -9.03 -12.42
N PHE A 83 7.52 -7.96 -11.71
CA PHE A 83 6.56 -7.30 -10.85
C PHE A 83 6.66 -5.81 -10.98
N PHE A 84 5.58 -5.13 -10.64
CA PHE A 84 5.64 -3.71 -10.30
C PHE A 84 5.63 -3.64 -8.79
N ASP A 85 6.51 -2.85 -8.21
CA ASP A 85 6.52 -2.63 -6.77
C ASP A 85 5.91 -1.28 -6.47
N LEU A 86 4.80 -1.31 -5.76
CA LEU A 86 4.18 -0.08 -5.28
C LEU A 86 4.69 0.13 -3.87
N VAL A 87 5.40 1.22 -3.64
CA VAL A 87 6.05 1.49 -2.36
C VAL A 87 5.39 2.70 -1.71
N ILE A 88 4.93 2.53 -0.47
CA ILE A 88 4.38 3.64 0.30
C ILE A 88 5.32 3.87 1.45
N GLU A 89 5.97 5.03 1.42
CA GLU A 89 7.03 5.33 2.37
C GLU A 89 6.71 6.55 3.19
N ASN A 90 6.86 6.44 4.50
CA ASN A 90 6.65 7.58 5.38
C ASN A 90 7.73 7.65 6.44
N PRO A 91 8.13 8.85 6.83
CA PRO A 91 9.05 8.98 7.96
C PRO A 91 8.31 8.77 9.25
N GLY A 92 9.04 8.65 10.32
CA GLY A 92 8.42 8.49 11.62
C GLY A 92 9.23 7.53 12.46
N LYS A 93 8.67 7.19 13.61
CA LYS A 93 9.34 6.33 14.52
C LYS A 93 9.46 4.94 13.92
N PRO A 94 10.62 4.34 13.96
CA PRO A 94 10.76 3.01 13.36
C PRO A 94 9.93 1.97 14.08
N ILE A 95 9.48 0.98 13.34
CA ILE A 95 8.75 -0.14 13.91
C ILE A 95 9.78 -1.16 14.37
N PRO A 96 9.75 -1.59 15.61
CA PRO A 96 10.72 -2.58 16.08
C PRO A 96 10.65 -3.86 15.26
N GLU A 97 11.81 -4.44 15.04
CA GLU A 97 11.89 -5.60 14.18
C GLU A 97 11.00 -6.73 14.65
N GLU A 98 10.82 -6.87 15.95
CA GLU A 98 9.99 -7.94 16.49
C GLU A 98 8.53 -7.82 16.06
N HIS A 99 8.09 -6.66 15.64
CA HIS A 99 6.71 -6.48 15.19
C HIS A 99 6.55 -6.62 13.69
N LEU A 100 7.63 -6.50 12.94
CA LEU A 100 7.52 -6.45 11.49
C LEU A 100 6.91 -7.71 10.90
N SER A 101 7.25 -8.86 11.45
CA SER A 101 6.74 -10.10 10.92
C SER A 101 5.27 -10.31 11.25
N ARG A 102 4.72 -9.53 12.15
CA ARG A 102 3.35 -9.72 12.59
C ARG A 102 2.40 -8.61 12.20
N LEU A 103 2.91 -7.60 11.49
CA LEU A 103 2.07 -6.44 11.18
C LEU A 103 0.86 -6.78 10.35
N PHE A 104 0.93 -7.81 9.54
CA PHE A 104 -0.17 -8.18 8.67
C PHE A 104 -1.10 -9.23 9.31
N ASP A 105 -0.82 -9.63 10.55
CA ASP A 105 -1.72 -10.56 11.24
C ASP A 105 -2.98 -9.80 11.65
N ARG A 106 -4.12 -10.48 11.60
CA ARG A 106 -5.37 -9.84 11.97
C ARG A 106 -5.32 -9.44 13.44
N PHE A 107 -5.80 -8.25 13.72
CA PHE A 107 -5.90 -7.71 15.07
C PHE A 107 -4.57 -7.44 15.76
N TYR A 108 -3.45 -7.58 15.07
CA TYR A 108 -2.16 -7.28 15.67
C TYR A 108 -1.95 -5.77 15.72
N ARG A 109 -1.46 -5.27 16.83
CA ARG A 109 -1.13 -3.87 16.98
C ARG A 109 0.20 -3.75 17.64
N VAL A 110 1.00 -2.80 17.21
CA VAL A 110 2.31 -2.57 17.80
C VAL A 110 2.13 -2.10 19.23
N ASP A 111 1.12 -1.29 19.50
CA ASP A 111 0.88 -0.79 20.84
C ASP A 111 -0.60 -0.97 21.16
N PRO A 112 -0.98 -2.13 21.65
CA PRO A 112 -2.39 -2.41 21.87
C PRO A 112 -3.03 -1.54 22.95
N SER A 113 -2.23 -0.92 23.81
CA SER A 113 -2.80 -0.10 24.84
C SER A 113 -3.23 1.26 24.34
N ARG A 114 -2.85 1.65 23.13
CA ARG A 114 -3.21 2.95 22.61
C ARG A 114 -4.44 2.84 21.75
N GLN A 115 -5.55 2.72 22.38
CA GLN A 115 -6.80 2.64 21.68
C GLN A 115 -7.36 4.01 21.53
N ARG A 116 -7.12 4.65 20.42
CA ARG A 116 -7.62 5.97 20.20
C ARG A 116 -8.71 5.96 19.19
N LYS A 117 -9.58 6.98 19.31
CA LYS A 117 -10.61 7.15 18.37
C LYS A 117 -10.00 7.36 17.02
N GLY A 118 -10.49 6.70 16.02
CA GLY A 118 -9.94 6.85 14.69
C GLY A 118 -8.84 5.89 14.33
N GLU A 119 -8.33 5.19 15.31
CA GLU A 119 -7.33 4.20 14.99
C GLU A 119 -8.03 2.95 14.54
N GLY A 120 -7.44 2.21 13.66
CA GLY A 120 -8.05 1.04 13.11
C GLY A 120 -8.16 -0.07 14.12
N SER A 121 -8.87 -1.12 13.73
CA SER A 121 -9.09 -2.26 14.60
C SER A 121 -7.99 -3.30 14.51
N GLY A 122 -6.97 -3.07 13.72
CA GLY A 122 -5.93 -4.08 13.49
C GLY A 122 -6.24 -4.99 12.35
N ILE A 123 -7.26 -4.67 11.53
CA ILE A 123 -7.62 -5.48 10.39
C ILE A 123 -7.11 -4.90 9.09
N GLY A 124 -6.86 -3.60 9.07
CA GLY A 124 -6.51 -2.93 7.82
C GLY A 124 -5.32 -3.51 7.08
N LEU A 125 -4.25 -3.84 7.80
CA LEU A 125 -3.07 -4.39 7.12
C LEU A 125 -3.30 -5.83 6.71
N ALA A 126 -4.10 -6.58 7.46
CA ALA A 126 -4.43 -7.95 7.05
C ALA A 126 -5.26 -7.93 5.76
N ILE A 127 -6.12 -6.93 5.59
CA ILE A 127 -6.88 -6.78 4.37
C ILE A 127 -5.96 -6.49 3.21
N VAL A 128 -4.94 -5.65 3.41
CA VAL A 128 -3.97 -5.36 2.36
C VAL A 128 -3.31 -6.64 1.88
N LYS A 129 -2.85 -7.45 2.81
CA LYS A 129 -2.19 -8.69 2.46
C LYS A 129 -3.13 -9.62 1.70
N SER A 130 -4.36 -9.72 2.15
CA SER A 130 -5.34 -10.58 1.52
C SER A 130 -5.61 -10.14 0.08
N ILE A 131 -5.75 -8.85 -0.15
CA ILE A 131 -5.99 -8.33 -1.48
C ILE A 131 -4.82 -8.61 -2.40
N VAL A 132 -3.62 -8.31 -1.93
CA VAL A 132 -2.44 -8.47 -2.78
C VAL A 132 -2.19 -9.94 -3.10
N GLU A 133 -2.39 -10.82 -2.13
CA GLU A 133 -2.21 -12.24 -2.37
C GLU A 133 -3.28 -12.80 -3.30
N ALA A 134 -4.49 -12.25 -3.26
CA ALA A 134 -5.53 -12.66 -4.20
C ALA A 134 -5.13 -12.31 -5.63
N HIS A 135 -4.24 -11.36 -5.79
CA HIS A 135 -3.74 -10.95 -7.10
C HIS A 135 -2.38 -11.57 -7.41
N HIS A 136 -2.01 -12.60 -6.67
CA HIS A 136 -0.75 -13.33 -6.88
C HIS A 136 0.49 -12.48 -6.61
N GLY A 137 0.33 -11.47 -5.77
CA GLY A 137 1.43 -10.63 -5.38
C GLY A 137 1.88 -10.92 -3.96
N ARG A 138 2.71 -10.04 -3.44
CA ARG A 138 3.16 -10.19 -2.06
C ARG A 138 3.37 -8.82 -1.43
N VAL A 139 3.34 -8.81 -0.10
CA VAL A 139 3.50 -7.58 0.66
C VAL A 139 4.71 -7.71 1.54
N GLN A 140 5.46 -6.66 1.66
CA GLN A 140 6.63 -6.62 2.54
C GLN A 140 6.64 -5.29 3.27
N VAL A 141 7.32 -5.25 4.42
CA VAL A 141 7.48 -4.01 5.16
C VAL A 141 8.92 -3.92 5.64
N GLU A 142 9.48 -2.73 5.52
CA GLU A 142 10.82 -2.43 6.02
C GLU A 142 10.72 -1.18 6.84
N SER A 143 11.48 -1.09 7.91
CA SER A 143 11.44 0.09 8.76
C SER A 143 12.82 0.33 9.36
N ASP A 144 13.28 1.56 9.31
CA ASP A 144 14.55 1.94 9.93
C ASP A 144 14.41 3.38 10.39
N VAL A 145 15.53 3.97 10.83
CA VAL A 145 15.47 5.31 11.37
C VAL A 145 15.07 6.36 10.36
N ARG A 146 15.16 6.05 9.07
CA ARG A 146 14.83 7.01 8.04
C ARG A 146 13.36 6.96 7.65
N SER A 147 12.82 5.77 7.53
CA SER A 147 11.43 5.66 7.07
C SER A 147 10.89 4.26 7.25
N THR A 148 9.59 4.13 7.12
CA THR A 148 8.92 2.85 7.04
C THR A 148 8.37 2.73 5.64
N ARG A 149 8.57 1.57 5.01
CA ARG A 149 8.17 1.34 3.64
C ARG A 149 7.33 0.08 3.55
N PHE A 150 6.13 0.22 3.00
CA PHE A 150 5.29 -0.92 2.66
C PHE A 150 5.44 -1.15 1.16
N ILE A 151 5.73 -2.37 0.76
CA ILE A 151 6.01 -2.70 -0.62
C ILE A 151 5.01 -3.75 -1.08
N LEU A 152 4.20 -3.38 -2.07
CA LEU A 152 3.26 -4.30 -2.68
C LEU A 152 3.81 -4.70 -4.04
N SER A 153 4.13 -5.98 -4.21
CA SER A 153 4.66 -6.47 -5.48
C SER A 153 3.51 -7.12 -6.24
N VAL A 154 3.21 -6.58 -7.40
CA VAL A 154 2.07 -7.01 -8.22
C VAL A 154 2.60 -7.53 -9.54
N PRO A 155 2.17 -8.70 -10.00
CA PRO A 155 2.71 -9.26 -11.25
C PRO A 155 2.49 -8.34 -12.44
N ARG A 156 3.47 -8.27 -13.30
CA ARG A 156 3.38 -7.50 -14.54
C ARG A 156 2.64 -8.32 -15.59
N LEU A 157 2.05 -7.60 -16.52
CA LEU A 157 1.39 -8.26 -17.64
C LEU A 157 2.36 -8.51 -18.76
N GLU A 158 3.50 -9.14 -18.44
CA GLU A 158 4.49 -9.29 -19.43
C GLU A 158 4.05 -10.15 -20.53
N LYS A 159 3.16 -11.05 -20.35
CA LYS A 159 2.74 -11.77 -21.45
C LYS A 159 1.86 -11.05 -22.34
N MET A 160 1.48 -9.91 -22.01
CA MET A 160 0.75 -9.09 -22.94
C MET A 160 1.66 -8.52 -23.99
N ILE A 161 2.96 -8.59 -23.83
CA ILE A 161 3.86 -8.09 -24.83
C ILE A 161 3.99 -9.13 -25.86
N PRO A 162 3.65 -8.84 -27.09
CA PRO A 162 3.69 -9.82 -28.12
C PRO A 162 5.08 -10.29 -28.38
N GLU A 163 5.23 -11.48 -28.66
CA GLU A 163 6.42 -11.93 -28.96
C GLU A 163 6.70 -11.62 -30.24
N THR A 164 7.49 -10.99 -30.61
CA THR A 164 7.71 -10.61 -31.86
C THR A 164 8.45 -11.58 -32.40
N ARG A 165 8.41 -12.09 -32.97
CA ARG A 165 9.14 -12.94 -33.50
C ARG A 165 9.47 -12.78 -34.61
#